data_3d48b7ba56cf82b81208f88b0c26a724
#
_entry.id   3d48b7ba56cf82b81208f88b0c26a724
#
_cell.length_a   1.000
_cell.length_b   1.000
_cell.length_c   1.000
_cell.angle_alpha   90.00
_cell.angle_beta   90.00
_cell.angle_gamma   90.00
#
_symmetry.space_group_name_H-M   'P 1'
#
loop_
_entity.id
_entity.type
_entity.pdbx_description
1 polymer ?
#
loop_
_entity_poly.entity_id
_entity_poly.type
_entity_poly.pdbx_seq_one_letter_code
_entity_poly.pdbx_strand_id
1 'polypeptide(L)'
;MAVNAIDFSDLTKKPKIDSKTGLWKEPQPQTQLGIKNLETGKVEPAMGYPVNQMGQGDELLQLFPIPVLICPYPVDYTKELEWIRNCETRKENMGGEAGNYTHYNRQSEDTFVLDKPELSNIRAFIEAKLHKFAKEIMASTDKLVITQSWLNKNKKGESHHEHVHPNSMVSGVWYPQIHESLPPIQFRSRQQRDVSLQTEKYNTFNSATFMLPMKRGELILFPSNLTHSVPPNQSDEERISLSFNTWPKGNMGDERSLTYLPLDRCV
;
A
#
# COMPACT_ATOMS: atom_id res chain seq x y z
N MET A 1 19.29 -10.33 -18.03
CA MET A 1 17.92 -9.76 -18.02
C MET A 1 17.89 -8.60 -19.00
N ALA A 2 16.99 -8.66 -19.98
CA ALA A 2 16.87 -7.59 -20.97
C ALA A 2 16.27 -6.34 -20.32
N VAL A 3 16.96 -5.22 -20.46
CA VAL A 3 16.45 -3.92 -20.01
C VAL A 3 15.46 -3.45 -21.07
N ASN A 4 14.22 -3.23 -20.70
CA ASN A 4 13.23 -2.63 -21.60
C ASN A 4 13.53 -1.13 -21.75
N ALA A 5 13.82 -0.70 -22.98
CA ALA A 5 14.00 0.72 -23.30
C ALA A 5 12.68 1.33 -23.75
N ILE A 6 12.39 2.55 -23.31
CA ILE A 6 11.23 3.32 -23.76
C ILE A 6 11.52 3.82 -25.18
N ASP A 7 10.63 3.51 -26.13
CA ASP A 7 10.73 4.00 -27.51
C ASP A 7 10.09 5.40 -27.63
N PHE A 8 10.91 6.41 -27.86
CA PHE A 8 10.50 7.79 -28.06
C PHE A 8 10.41 8.23 -29.54
N SER A 9 10.52 7.28 -30.49
CA SER A 9 10.59 7.61 -31.94
C SER A 9 9.38 8.36 -32.46
N ASP A 10 8.19 8.21 -31.83
CA ASP A 10 6.99 8.93 -32.24
C ASP A 10 6.90 10.37 -31.71
N LEU A 11 7.71 10.74 -30.72
CA LEU A 11 7.73 12.11 -30.18
C LEU A 11 8.40 13.11 -31.13
N THR A 12 9.05 12.65 -32.20
CA THR A 12 9.74 13.51 -33.17
C THR A 12 8.84 13.99 -34.32
N LYS A 13 7.63 13.46 -34.47
CA LYS A 13 6.68 13.90 -35.50
C LYS A 13 6.06 15.23 -35.07
N LYS A 14 6.43 16.32 -35.79
CA LYS A 14 5.81 17.63 -35.56
C LYS A 14 4.30 17.54 -35.77
N PRO A 15 3.49 17.97 -34.80
CA PRO A 15 2.04 17.94 -34.90
C PRO A 15 1.57 18.86 -36.02
N LYS A 16 0.56 18.42 -36.80
CA LYS A 16 -0.06 19.23 -37.86
C LYS A 16 -1.13 20.12 -37.22
N ILE A 17 -0.85 21.41 -37.17
CA ILE A 17 -1.82 22.44 -36.70
C ILE A 17 -2.52 23.04 -37.91
N ASP A 18 -3.81 23.25 -37.82
CA ASP A 18 -4.55 24.01 -38.80
C ASP A 18 -4.15 25.49 -38.72
N SER A 19 -3.56 26.00 -39.79
CA SER A 19 -3.06 27.38 -39.85
C SER A 19 -4.13 28.45 -39.76
N LYS A 20 -5.42 28.11 -39.97
CA LYS A 20 -6.54 29.04 -39.89
C LYS A 20 -7.22 29.09 -38.52
N THR A 21 -7.26 27.96 -37.83
CA THR A 21 -7.98 27.85 -36.54
C THR A 21 -7.03 27.74 -35.34
N GLY A 22 -5.74 27.45 -35.57
CA GLY A 22 -4.79 27.17 -34.50
C GLY A 22 -5.02 25.83 -33.76
N LEU A 23 -6.00 25.06 -34.23
CA LEU A 23 -6.38 23.78 -33.63
C LEU A 23 -5.66 22.61 -34.32
N TRP A 24 -5.56 21.48 -33.64
CA TRP A 24 -5.00 20.25 -34.20
C TRP A 24 -5.90 19.72 -35.32
N LYS A 25 -5.30 19.37 -36.47
CA LYS A 25 -6.06 18.87 -37.65
C LYS A 25 -6.61 17.46 -37.48
N GLU A 26 -6.01 16.67 -36.61
CA GLU A 26 -6.40 15.28 -36.31
C GLU A 26 -6.32 15.06 -34.83
N PRO A 27 -7.19 14.21 -34.23
CA PRO A 27 -6.97 13.75 -32.88
C PRO A 27 -5.57 13.13 -32.84
N GLN A 28 -4.72 13.57 -31.93
CA GLN A 28 -3.38 13.00 -31.78
C GLN A 28 -3.56 11.49 -31.55
N PRO A 29 -2.86 10.63 -32.29
CA PRO A 29 -2.85 9.23 -31.95
C PRO A 29 -2.41 9.14 -30.48
N GLN A 30 -3.22 8.50 -29.68
CA GLN A 30 -2.86 8.22 -28.29
C GLN A 30 -1.50 7.57 -28.34
N THR A 31 -0.47 8.27 -27.87
CA THR A 31 0.87 7.74 -27.77
C THR A 31 0.79 6.69 -26.69
N GLN A 32 0.48 5.46 -27.05
CA GLN A 32 0.69 4.32 -26.16
C GLN A 32 2.20 4.27 -25.94
N LEU A 33 2.61 4.74 -24.77
CA LEU A 33 3.97 4.48 -24.31
C LEU A 33 4.16 2.98 -24.26
N GLY A 34 4.81 2.44 -25.29
CA GLY A 34 5.12 1.04 -25.39
C GLY A 34 6.48 0.77 -24.77
N ILE A 35 6.58 -0.31 -24.02
CA ILE A 35 7.86 -0.82 -23.55
C ILE A 35 8.40 -1.75 -24.62
N LYS A 36 9.53 -1.36 -25.25
CA LYS A 36 10.19 -2.21 -26.24
C LYS A 36 10.95 -3.34 -25.54
N ASN A 37 10.53 -4.57 -25.79
CA ASN A 37 11.29 -5.74 -25.39
C ASN A 37 12.56 -5.81 -26.24
N LEU A 38 13.73 -5.65 -25.62
CA LEU A 38 15.02 -5.60 -26.31
C LEU A 38 15.44 -6.95 -26.93
N GLU A 39 14.90 -8.07 -26.47
CA GLU A 39 15.18 -9.40 -27.04
C GLU A 39 14.34 -9.67 -28.28
N THR A 40 13.06 -9.26 -28.27
CA THR A 40 12.12 -9.56 -29.35
C THR A 40 11.92 -8.39 -30.32
N GLY A 41 12.35 -7.19 -29.96
CA GLY A 41 12.10 -5.96 -30.72
C GLY A 41 10.64 -5.51 -30.75
N LYS A 42 9.72 -6.22 -30.10
CA LYS A 42 8.29 -5.88 -30.06
C LYS A 42 8.05 -4.78 -29.04
N VAL A 43 7.21 -3.82 -29.42
CA VAL A 43 6.67 -2.81 -28.51
C VAL A 43 5.40 -3.39 -27.90
N GLU A 44 5.45 -3.68 -26.61
CA GLU A 44 4.26 -4.09 -25.85
C GLU A 44 3.65 -2.85 -25.19
N PRO A 45 2.31 -2.70 -25.17
CA PRO A 45 1.70 -1.57 -24.48
C PRO A 45 2.14 -1.62 -23.01
N ALA A 46 2.67 -0.50 -22.51
CA ALA A 46 2.87 -0.33 -21.08
C ALA A 46 1.54 -0.64 -20.41
N MET A 47 1.55 -1.51 -19.39
CA MET A 47 0.33 -1.97 -18.71
C MET A 47 -0.59 -0.79 -18.46
N GLY A 48 -1.81 -0.86 -19.01
CA GLY A 48 -2.72 0.26 -19.15
C GLY A 48 -2.91 1.00 -17.84
N TYR A 49 -2.63 2.29 -17.88
CA TYR A 49 -3.01 3.19 -16.80
C TYR A 49 -4.53 3.13 -16.65
N PRO A 50 -5.06 3.05 -15.44
CA PRO A 50 -6.49 3.17 -15.24
C PRO A 50 -6.93 4.55 -15.70
N VAL A 51 -7.54 4.60 -16.88
CA VAL A 51 -8.09 5.81 -17.46
C VAL A 51 -9.55 5.87 -17.05
N ASN A 52 -9.92 6.88 -16.27
CA ASN A 52 -11.31 7.17 -16.00
C ASN A 52 -11.80 8.16 -17.08
N GLN A 53 -12.77 7.74 -17.90
CA GLN A 53 -13.41 8.64 -18.85
C GLN A 53 -14.23 9.68 -18.08
N MET A 54 -13.97 10.95 -18.35
CA MET A 54 -14.67 12.08 -17.75
C MET A 54 -15.74 12.70 -18.66
N GLY A 55 -16.11 12.03 -19.76
CA GLY A 55 -17.12 12.45 -20.77
C GLY A 55 -16.50 13.01 -22.05
N GLN A 56 -17.21 12.95 -23.15
CA GLN A 56 -16.86 13.50 -24.50
C GLN A 56 -15.38 13.43 -24.93
N GLY A 57 -14.65 12.34 -24.58
CA GLY A 57 -13.26 12.14 -25.02
C GLY A 57 -12.19 12.62 -24.04
N ASP A 58 -12.56 13.22 -22.90
CA ASP A 58 -11.60 13.57 -21.85
C ASP A 58 -11.12 12.33 -21.09
N GLU A 59 -9.83 12.25 -20.85
CA GLU A 59 -9.18 11.13 -20.12
C GLU A 59 -8.48 11.66 -18.87
N LEU A 60 -8.78 11.05 -17.71
CA LEU A 60 -8.09 11.33 -16.46
C LEU A 60 -7.04 10.27 -16.19
N LEU A 61 -5.77 10.66 -16.21
CA LEU A 61 -4.65 9.79 -15.85
C LEU A 61 -4.32 9.94 -14.37
N GLN A 62 -4.15 8.81 -13.70
CA GLN A 62 -3.64 8.75 -12.32
C GLN A 62 -2.14 8.49 -12.37
N LEU A 63 -1.33 9.54 -12.23
CA LEU A 63 0.11 9.43 -12.22
C LEU A 63 0.60 9.10 -10.79
N PHE A 64 1.44 8.06 -10.70
CA PHE A 64 2.06 7.61 -9.44
C PHE A 64 1.05 7.28 -8.34
N PRO A 65 0.01 6.47 -8.63
CA PRO A 65 -0.95 6.07 -7.61
C PRO A 65 -0.28 5.27 -6.51
N ILE A 66 -0.70 5.48 -5.27
CA ILE A 66 -0.25 4.67 -4.13
C ILE A 66 -1.12 3.40 -4.08
N PRO A 67 -0.55 2.21 -4.28
CA PRO A 67 -1.32 0.98 -4.27
C PRO A 67 -1.68 0.56 -2.84
N VAL A 68 -2.96 0.25 -2.62
CA VAL A 68 -3.45 -0.43 -1.41
C VAL A 68 -4.24 -1.65 -1.86
N LEU A 69 -3.74 -2.85 -1.55
CA LEU A 69 -4.37 -4.10 -1.94
C LEU A 69 -5.23 -4.64 -0.80
N ILE A 70 -6.51 -4.92 -1.06
CA ILE A 70 -7.43 -5.53 -0.10
C ILE A 70 -7.68 -6.98 -0.51
N CYS A 71 -7.51 -7.92 0.43
CA CYS A 71 -7.64 -9.35 0.19
C CYS A 71 -8.53 -9.98 1.27
N PRO A 72 -9.72 -10.48 0.94
CA PRO A 72 -10.50 -11.26 1.88
C PRO A 72 -9.86 -12.63 2.13
N TYR A 73 -9.81 -13.05 3.39
CA TYR A 73 -9.42 -14.41 3.77
C TYR A 73 -10.61 -15.35 3.58
N PRO A 74 -10.47 -16.40 2.75
CA PRO A 74 -11.63 -17.15 2.28
C PRO A 74 -12.03 -18.33 3.17
N VAL A 75 -11.33 -18.56 4.28
CA VAL A 75 -11.48 -19.74 5.13
C VAL A 75 -11.97 -19.35 6.51
N ASP A 76 -12.66 -20.25 7.20
CA ASP A 76 -12.99 -20.07 8.63
C ASP A 76 -11.71 -20.01 9.46
N TYR A 77 -11.66 -19.08 10.41
CA TYR A 77 -10.52 -18.82 11.28
C TYR A 77 -10.94 -18.66 12.76
N THR A 78 -11.98 -19.35 13.13
CA THR A 78 -12.54 -19.27 14.51
C THR A 78 -11.48 -19.70 15.54
N LYS A 79 -10.67 -20.73 15.26
CA LYS A 79 -9.60 -21.20 16.15
C LYS A 79 -8.48 -20.20 16.28
N GLU A 80 -8.03 -19.64 15.16
CA GLU A 80 -7.01 -18.58 15.12
C GLU A 80 -7.48 -17.34 15.88
N LEU A 81 -8.74 -16.95 15.73
CA LEU A 81 -9.32 -15.82 16.44
C LEU A 81 -9.38 -16.07 17.95
N GLU A 82 -9.76 -17.27 18.39
CA GLU A 82 -9.76 -17.64 19.79
C GLU A 82 -8.34 -17.56 20.39
N TRP A 83 -7.35 -18.10 19.68
CA TRP A 83 -5.95 -17.98 20.08
C TRP A 83 -5.52 -16.51 20.18
N ILE A 84 -5.82 -15.68 19.17
CA ILE A 84 -5.50 -14.24 19.14
C ILE A 84 -6.13 -13.50 20.32
N ARG A 85 -7.38 -13.79 20.67
CA ARG A 85 -8.08 -13.16 21.82
C ARG A 85 -7.38 -13.46 23.14
N ASN A 86 -6.79 -14.63 23.27
CA ASN A 86 -6.08 -15.07 24.49
C ASN A 86 -4.62 -14.59 24.54
N CYS A 87 -4.07 -14.01 23.45
CA CYS A 87 -2.72 -13.46 23.49
C CYS A 87 -2.61 -12.30 24.47
N GLU A 88 -1.56 -12.33 25.27
CA GLU A 88 -1.22 -11.24 26.18
C GLU A 88 -0.80 -9.99 25.43
N THR A 89 -1.21 -8.85 25.96
CA THR A 89 -0.87 -7.54 25.40
C THR A 89 -0.51 -6.59 26.52
N ARG A 90 0.47 -5.72 26.23
CA ARG A 90 0.82 -4.59 27.10
C ARG A 90 0.27 -3.29 26.49
N LYS A 91 -0.04 -2.34 27.36
CA LYS A 91 -0.44 -1.00 26.93
C LYS A 91 0.81 -0.20 26.57
N GLU A 92 0.86 0.23 25.31
CA GLU A 92 1.91 1.11 24.84
C GLU A 92 1.42 2.57 24.82
N ASN A 93 2.27 3.47 25.29
CA ASN A 93 2.05 4.92 25.18
C ASN A 93 2.69 5.41 23.89
N MET A 94 1.90 6.04 23.02
CA MET A 94 2.35 6.43 21.70
C MET A 94 1.95 7.87 21.39
N GLY A 95 2.89 8.63 20.81
CA GLY A 95 2.67 10.03 20.48
C GLY A 95 2.66 10.98 21.69
N GLY A 96 2.96 12.24 21.47
CA GLY A 96 3.10 13.24 22.49
C GLY A 96 4.54 13.34 23.05
N GLU A 97 4.74 14.31 23.95
CA GLU A 97 6.00 14.49 24.67
C GLU A 97 6.12 13.48 25.83
N ALA A 98 7.33 13.21 26.26
CA ALA A 98 7.60 12.32 27.38
C ALA A 98 6.78 12.73 28.64
N GLY A 99 5.93 11.82 29.12
CA GLY A 99 5.04 12.07 30.26
C GLY A 99 3.67 12.65 29.90
N ASN A 100 3.43 13.05 28.65
CA ASN A 100 2.13 13.56 28.17
C ASN A 100 1.69 12.84 26.89
N TYR A 101 1.48 11.53 26.98
CA TYR A 101 1.10 10.71 25.86
C TYR A 101 -0.39 10.92 25.50
N THR A 102 -0.67 11.18 24.23
CA THR A 102 -2.00 11.44 23.71
C THR A 102 -2.67 10.21 23.09
N HIS A 103 -1.88 9.17 22.79
CA HIS A 103 -2.35 7.96 22.18
C HIS A 103 -1.95 6.73 22.99
N TYR A 104 -2.84 5.79 23.09
CA TYR A 104 -2.63 4.53 23.77
C TYR A 104 -3.08 3.39 22.86
N ASN A 105 -2.26 2.37 22.77
CA ASN A 105 -2.54 1.14 22.04
C ASN A 105 -2.16 -0.05 22.92
N ARG A 106 -2.81 -1.19 22.73
CA ARG A 106 -2.40 -2.46 23.34
C ARG A 106 -1.74 -3.30 22.26
N GLN A 107 -0.49 -3.62 22.45
CA GLN A 107 0.31 -4.41 21.52
C GLN A 107 0.68 -5.75 22.17
N SER A 108 0.73 -6.84 21.37
CA SER A 108 1.23 -8.13 21.86
C SER A 108 2.67 -7.99 22.35
N GLU A 109 3.01 -8.72 23.41
CA GLU A 109 4.40 -8.80 23.91
C GLU A 109 5.28 -9.50 22.88
N ASP A 110 4.76 -10.57 22.28
CA ASP A 110 5.40 -11.23 21.15
C ASP A 110 5.28 -10.40 19.87
N THR A 111 6.41 -10.12 19.22
CA THR A 111 6.51 -9.36 17.97
C THR A 111 6.81 -10.25 16.76
N PHE A 112 6.60 -11.55 16.89
CA PHE A 112 6.71 -12.57 15.85
C PHE A 112 5.51 -13.52 15.86
N VAL A 113 4.32 -12.96 16.05
CA VAL A 113 3.08 -13.76 16.24
C VAL A 113 2.76 -14.65 15.04
N LEU A 114 3.12 -14.24 13.81
CA LEU A 114 2.93 -15.06 12.61
C LEU A 114 3.88 -16.28 12.55
N ASP A 115 4.88 -16.37 13.41
CA ASP A 115 5.75 -17.55 13.51
C ASP A 115 5.13 -18.66 14.38
N LYS A 116 3.99 -18.39 15.03
CA LYS A 116 3.28 -19.37 15.84
C LYS A 116 2.58 -20.42 14.96
N PRO A 117 2.65 -21.70 15.32
CA PRO A 117 1.99 -22.78 14.58
C PRO A 117 0.50 -22.56 14.40
N GLU A 118 -0.17 -21.95 15.40
CA GLU A 118 -1.60 -21.65 15.38
C GLU A 118 -2.00 -20.69 14.24
N LEU A 119 -1.08 -19.83 13.81
CA LEU A 119 -1.31 -18.86 12.74
C LEU A 119 -0.69 -19.27 11.39
N SER A 120 -0.25 -20.51 11.24
CA SER A 120 0.43 -20.99 10.03
C SER A 120 -0.41 -20.81 8.76
N ASN A 121 -1.72 -21.04 8.81
CA ASN A 121 -2.63 -20.85 7.67
C ASN A 121 -2.75 -19.37 7.30
N ILE A 122 -2.84 -18.49 8.30
CA ILE A 122 -2.91 -17.03 8.10
C ILE A 122 -1.59 -16.54 7.50
N ARG A 123 -0.45 -17.02 8.02
CA ARG A 123 0.88 -16.71 7.48
C ARG A 123 1.00 -17.11 6.01
N ALA A 124 0.63 -18.34 5.67
CA ALA A 124 0.70 -18.84 4.29
C ALA A 124 -0.17 -17.99 3.33
N PHE A 125 -1.36 -17.58 3.77
CA PHE A 125 -2.21 -16.67 3.01
C PHE A 125 -1.54 -15.31 2.81
N ILE A 126 -1.01 -14.71 3.87
CA ILE A 126 -0.31 -13.41 3.81
C ILE A 126 0.88 -13.49 2.84
N GLU A 127 1.72 -14.52 2.95
CA GLU A 127 2.88 -14.71 2.07
C GLU A 127 2.47 -14.85 0.59
N ALA A 128 1.38 -15.55 0.30
CA ALA A 128 0.85 -15.64 -1.06
C ALA A 128 0.39 -14.28 -1.59
N LYS A 129 -0.24 -13.44 -0.74
CA LYS A 129 -0.67 -12.09 -1.13
C LYS A 129 0.50 -11.10 -1.25
N LEU A 130 1.53 -11.24 -0.43
CA LEU A 130 2.78 -10.49 -0.58
C LEU A 130 3.48 -10.83 -1.90
N HIS A 131 3.55 -12.11 -2.26
CA HIS A 131 4.09 -12.51 -3.57
C HIS A 131 3.30 -11.89 -4.72
N LYS A 132 1.97 -11.91 -4.65
CA LYS A 132 1.11 -11.26 -5.63
C LYS A 132 1.36 -9.75 -5.71
N PHE A 133 1.47 -9.06 -4.57
CA PHE A 133 1.75 -7.63 -4.51
C PHE A 133 3.10 -7.29 -5.17
N ALA A 134 4.16 -8.03 -4.81
CA ALA A 134 5.49 -7.82 -5.39
C ALA A 134 5.49 -8.06 -6.91
N LYS A 135 4.90 -9.17 -7.38
CA LYS A 135 4.93 -9.58 -8.79
C LYS A 135 4.01 -8.75 -9.68
N GLU A 136 2.74 -8.55 -9.28
CA GLU A 136 1.72 -7.97 -10.16
C GLU A 136 1.61 -6.45 -10.02
N ILE A 137 1.90 -5.90 -8.84
CA ILE A 137 1.77 -4.46 -8.57
C ILE A 137 3.12 -3.76 -8.68
N MET A 138 4.17 -4.32 -8.06
CA MET A 138 5.50 -3.73 -8.10
C MET A 138 6.34 -4.20 -9.30
N ALA A 139 5.83 -5.18 -10.08
CA ALA A 139 6.53 -5.81 -11.21
C ALA A 139 7.95 -6.30 -10.81
N SER A 140 8.11 -6.73 -9.55
CA SER A 140 9.38 -7.19 -8.99
C SER A 140 9.46 -8.71 -8.97
N THR A 141 10.67 -9.24 -9.19
CA THR A 141 11.01 -10.65 -8.99
C THR A 141 11.49 -10.95 -7.57
N ASP A 142 11.70 -9.92 -6.74
CA ASP A 142 12.18 -10.08 -5.38
C ASP A 142 11.13 -10.73 -4.49
N LYS A 143 11.58 -11.61 -3.63
CA LYS A 143 10.73 -12.24 -2.62
C LYS A 143 10.69 -11.37 -1.37
N LEU A 144 9.51 -10.89 -0.99
CA LEU A 144 9.30 -10.25 0.30
C LEU A 144 9.14 -11.30 1.39
N VAL A 145 9.83 -11.10 2.51
CA VAL A 145 9.71 -11.92 3.72
C VAL A 145 9.16 -11.08 4.87
N ILE A 146 8.37 -11.70 5.74
CA ILE A 146 7.87 -11.06 6.96
C ILE A 146 9.03 -10.96 7.93
N THR A 147 9.30 -9.74 8.39
CA THR A 147 10.41 -9.44 9.33
C THR A 147 9.93 -9.34 10.76
N GLN A 148 8.71 -8.85 10.96
CA GLN A 148 8.09 -8.68 12.27
C GLN A 148 6.58 -8.77 12.14
N SER A 149 5.89 -9.24 13.19
CA SER A 149 4.41 -9.30 13.21
C SER A 149 3.90 -9.24 14.63
N TRP A 150 2.85 -8.45 14.86
CA TRP A 150 2.28 -8.20 16.19
C TRP A 150 0.77 -8.00 16.13
N LEU A 151 0.12 -8.20 17.27
CA LEU A 151 -1.29 -7.89 17.46
C LEU A 151 -1.45 -6.49 18.04
N ASN A 152 -2.49 -5.79 17.56
CA ASN A 152 -2.99 -4.58 18.21
C ASN A 152 -4.43 -4.85 18.67
N LYS A 153 -4.69 -4.56 19.94
CA LYS A 153 -6.04 -4.63 20.55
C LYS A 153 -6.39 -3.25 21.07
N ASN A 154 -7.41 -2.62 20.51
CA ASN A 154 -7.83 -1.27 20.90
C ASN A 154 -9.18 -1.32 21.60
N LYS A 155 -9.17 -1.08 22.89
CA LYS A 155 -10.37 -0.87 23.71
C LYS A 155 -10.92 0.54 23.51
N LYS A 156 -12.09 0.80 24.09
CA LYS A 156 -12.70 2.14 24.07
C LYS A 156 -11.73 3.23 24.54
N GLY A 157 -11.66 4.31 23.77
CA GLY A 157 -10.77 5.45 24.00
C GLY A 157 -9.33 5.23 23.51
N GLU A 158 -8.92 4.01 23.15
CA GLU A 158 -7.58 3.74 22.65
C GLU A 158 -7.49 4.02 21.14
N SER A 159 -6.31 4.47 20.69
CA SER A 159 -6.02 4.91 19.32
C SER A 159 -4.60 4.54 18.93
N HIS A 160 -4.26 4.65 17.66
CA HIS A 160 -2.90 4.54 17.21
C HIS A 160 -2.47 5.85 16.54
N HIS A 161 -1.36 6.42 16.98
CA HIS A 161 -0.84 7.69 16.46
C HIS A 161 -0.48 7.59 14.97
N GLU A 162 -0.32 8.74 14.34
CA GLU A 162 0.13 8.82 12.95
C GLU A 162 1.60 8.42 12.83
N HIS A 163 1.90 7.46 11.95
CA HIS A 163 3.24 6.91 11.77
C HIS A 163 3.43 6.27 10.39
N VAL A 164 4.66 5.86 10.14
CA VAL A 164 5.11 5.00 9.03
C VAL A 164 5.96 3.87 9.61
N HIS A 165 6.24 2.86 8.80
CA HIS A 165 7.11 1.75 9.22
C HIS A 165 8.50 1.88 8.59
N PRO A 166 9.51 2.39 9.32
CA PRO A 166 10.89 2.38 8.86
C PRO A 166 11.41 0.94 8.74
N ASN A 167 12.41 0.73 7.88
CA ASN A 167 13.00 -0.59 7.61
C ASN A 167 11.98 -1.64 7.16
N SER A 168 10.98 -1.20 6.39
CA SER A 168 9.97 -2.07 5.78
C SER A 168 9.62 -1.56 4.40
N MET A 169 9.39 -2.46 3.45
CA MET A 169 9.00 -2.11 2.08
C MET A 169 7.49 -2.13 1.90
N VAL A 170 6.86 -3.21 2.32
CA VAL A 170 5.40 -3.38 2.32
C VAL A 170 4.98 -3.75 3.73
N SER A 171 4.04 -3.00 4.27
CA SER A 171 3.37 -3.34 5.52
C SER A 171 1.99 -3.90 5.25
N GLY A 172 1.50 -4.71 6.16
CA GLY A 172 0.16 -5.26 6.04
C GLY A 172 -0.55 -5.32 7.39
N VAL A 173 -1.87 -5.33 7.30
CA VAL A 173 -2.75 -5.49 8.46
C VAL A 173 -3.86 -6.45 8.12
N TRP A 174 -3.97 -7.54 8.86
CA TRP A 174 -5.12 -8.45 8.80
C TRP A 174 -6.08 -8.15 9.96
N TYR A 175 -7.38 -8.19 9.68
CA TYR A 175 -8.43 -7.79 10.63
C TYR A 175 -9.27 -8.98 11.11
N PRO A 176 -8.80 -9.74 12.11
CA PRO A 176 -9.59 -10.86 12.66
C PRO A 176 -10.87 -10.42 13.36
N GLN A 177 -10.88 -9.21 13.96
CA GLN A 177 -12.05 -8.66 14.65
C GLN A 177 -12.19 -7.17 14.39
N ILE A 178 -13.10 -6.85 13.50
CA ILE A 178 -13.51 -5.48 13.15
C ILE A 178 -14.95 -5.50 12.63
N HIS A 179 -15.68 -4.42 12.81
CA HIS A 179 -16.98 -4.14 12.19
C HIS A 179 -17.19 -2.63 12.04
N GLU A 180 -18.30 -2.22 11.45
CA GLU A 180 -18.56 -0.83 11.02
C GLU A 180 -18.54 0.22 12.14
N SER A 181 -18.84 -0.17 13.41
CA SER A 181 -18.78 0.76 14.54
C SER A 181 -17.37 0.93 15.12
N LEU A 182 -16.39 0.15 14.66
CA LEU A 182 -15.00 0.25 15.09
C LEU A 182 -14.20 1.18 14.17
N PRO A 183 -13.20 1.91 14.70
CA PRO A 183 -12.46 2.88 13.90
C PRO A 183 -11.72 2.22 12.73
N PRO A 184 -11.88 2.76 11.50
CA PRO A 184 -11.13 2.31 10.34
C PRO A 184 -9.66 2.73 10.45
N ILE A 185 -8.81 2.15 9.60
CA ILE A 185 -7.48 2.71 9.36
C ILE A 185 -7.62 4.00 8.55
N GLN A 186 -6.89 5.03 8.94
CA GLN A 186 -6.85 6.32 8.26
C GLN A 186 -5.47 6.48 7.61
N PHE A 187 -5.44 6.66 6.30
CA PHE A 187 -4.26 7.05 5.55
C PHE A 187 -4.18 8.56 5.37
N ARG A 188 -2.97 9.10 5.35
CA ARG A 188 -2.71 10.52 5.09
C ARG A 188 -1.86 10.68 3.83
N SER A 189 -2.30 11.58 2.95
CA SER A 189 -1.52 11.98 1.79
C SER A 189 -0.29 12.79 2.24
N ARG A 190 0.86 12.50 1.61
CA ARG A 190 2.08 13.31 1.75
C ARG A 190 2.20 14.39 0.69
N GLN A 191 1.23 14.47 -0.23
CA GLN A 191 1.24 15.53 -1.23
C GLN A 191 0.94 16.85 -0.56
N GLN A 192 1.93 17.73 -0.56
CA GLN A 192 1.77 19.11 -0.11
C GLN A 192 0.96 19.87 -1.17
N ARG A 193 0.00 20.65 -0.71
CA ARG A 193 -0.79 21.55 -1.57
C ARG A 193 -0.48 22.97 -1.15
N ASP A 194 0.07 23.74 -2.08
CA ASP A 194 0.45 25.14 -1.83
C ASP A 194 -0.75 26.07 -1.91
N VAL A 195 -1.84 25.62 -2.54
CA VAL A 195 -3.08 26.40 -2.72
C VAL A 195 -4.28 25.56 -2.27
N SER A 196 -5.15 26.17 -1.47
CA SER A 196 -6.44 25.58 -1.06
C SER A 196 -7.57 26.13 -1.91
N LEU A 197 -8.34 25.22 -2.52
CA LEU A 197 -9.58 25.57 -3.23
C LEU A 197 -10.77 25.32 -2.30
N GLN A 198 -11.83 26.11 -2.47
CA GLN A 198 -13.10 25.82 -1.83
C GLN A 198 -13.66 24.51 -2.41
N THR A 199 -13.90 23.51 -1.56
CA THR A 199 -14.24 22.15 -1.96
C THR A 199 -15.68 21.85 -1.56
N GLU A 200 -16.54 21.56 -2.53
CA GLU A 200 -17.93 21.17 -2.29
C GLU A 200 -18.04 19.70 -1.86
N LYS A 201 -17.17 18.82 -2.42
CA LYS A 201 -17.18 17.39 -2.15
C LYS A 201 -15.76 16.82 -2.15
N TYR A 202 -15.44 16.05 -1.11
CA TYR A 202 -14.15 15.35 -1.02
C TYR A 202 -14.15 14.06 -1.86
N ASN A 203 -12.98 13.77 -2.46
CA ASN A 203 -12.68 12.56 -3.20
C ASN A 203 -11.19 12.20 -3.06
N THR A 204 -10.73 11.14 -3.73
CA THR A 204 -9.34 10.67 -3.65
C THR A 204 -8.31 11.66 -4.19
N PHE A 205 -8.71 12.63 -5.02
CA PHE A 205 -7.80 13.63 -5.58
C PHE A 205 -7.66 14.90 -4.74
N ASN A 206 -8.68 15.23 -3.94
CA ASN A 206 -8.68 16.47 -3.16
C ASN A 206 -8.65 16.27 -1.65
N SER A 207 -8.75 15.03 -1.15
CA SER A 207 -8.69 14.73 0.28
C SER A 207 -7.25 14.65 0.77
N ALA A 208 -6.99 15.21 1.96
CA ALA A 208 -5.72 15.02 2.66
C ALA A 208 -5.64 13.68 3.40
N THR A 209 -6.80 13.11 3.74
CA THR A 209 -6.90 11.84 4.46
C THR A 209 -7.91 10.92 3.78
N PHE A 210 -7.72 9.61 3.93
CA PHE A 210 -8.64 8.60 3.44
C PHE A 210 -8.89 7.56 4.54
N MET A 211 -10.14 7.45 5.00
CA MET A 211 -10.58 6.41 5.93
C MET A 211 -10.98 5.18 5.15
N LEU A 212 -10.29 4.06 5.39
CA LEU A 212 -10.57 2.79 4.73
C LEU A 212 -11.34 1.86 5.69
N PRO A 213 -12.66 1.71 5.51
CA PRO A 213 -13.43 0.76 6.29
C PRO A 213 -13.01 -0.67 5.91
N MET A 214 -12.78 -1.50 6.93
CA MET A 214 -12.37 -2.89 6.76
C MET A 214 -13.44 -3.84 7.25
N LYS A 215 -13.49 -5.02 6.64
CA LYS A 215 -14.35 -6.11 7.07
C LYS A 215 -13.55 -7.17 7.80
N ARG A 216 -14.25 -7.90 8.64
CA ARG A 216 -13.68 -9.05 9.36
C ARG A 216 -13.08 -10.07 8.37
N GLY A 217 -11.84 -10.49 8.63
CA GLY A 217 -11.09 -11.42 7.80
C GLY A 217 -10.36 -10.77 6.61
N GLU A 218 -10.47 -9.47 6.40
CA GLU A 218 -9.73 -8.80 5.32
C GLU A 218 -8.29 -8.50 5.73
N LEU A 219 -7.40 -8.65 4.75
CA LEU A 219 -6.00 -8.23 4.78
C LEU A 219 -5.84 -7.00 3.90
N ILE A 220 -5.11 -6.00 4.35
CA ILE A 220 -4.60 -4.93 3.51
C ILE A 220 -3.08 -5.01 3.40
N LEU A 221 -2.56 -4.67 2.20
CA LEU A 221 -1.13 -4.47 1.94
C LEU A 221 -0.93 -3.08 1.35
N PHE A 222 0.07 -2.36 1.82
CA PHE A 222 0.38 -1.00 1.38
C PHE A 222 1.88 -0.69 1.53
N PRO A 223 2.42 0.29 0.77
CA PRO A 223 3.81 0.74 0.95
C PRO A 223 4.05 1.21 2.39
N SER A 224 5.12 0.73 3.01
CA SER A 224 5.40 0.99 4.45
C SER A 224 5.62 2.45 4.79
N ASN A 225 5.97 3.27 3.79
CA ASN A 225 6.12 4.72 3.93
C ASN A 225 4.78 5.49 3.81
N LEU A 226 3.66 4.82 3.57
CA LEU A 226 2.34 5.46 3.57
C LEU A 226 1.93 5.77 5.01
N THR A 227 1.81 7.06 5.30
CA THR A 227 1.45 7.55 6.64
C THR A 227 0.04 7.12 7.01
N HIS A 228 -0.11 6.55 8.20
CA HIS A 228 -1.40 6.07 8.66
C HIS A 228 -1.56 6.15 10.18
N SER A 229 -2.81 6.06 10.63
CA SER A 229 -3.23 6.13 12.03
C SER A 229 -4.52 5.34 12.24
N VAL A 230 -4.92 5.17 13.50
CA VAL A 230 -6.24 4.66 13.86
C VAL A 230 -6.88 5.65 14.84
N PRO A 231 -8.04 6.25 14.50
CA PRO A 231 -8.77 7.14 15.40
C PRO A 231 -9.15 6.44 16.71
N PRO A 232 -9.48 7.20 17.78
CA PRO A 232 -9.93 6.62 19.04
C PRO A 232 -11.16 5.72 18.86
N ASN A 233 -11.12 4.52 19.44
CA ASN A 233 -12.25 3.61 19.46
C ASN A 233 -13.36 4.18 20.33
N GLN A 234 -14.51 4.47 19.76
CA GLN A 234 -15.69 4.98 20.49
C GLN A 234 -16.64 3.87 20.95
N SER A 235 -16.45 2.65 20.47
CA SER A 235 -17.25 1.47 20.79
C SER A 235 -16.79 0.82 22.10
N ASP A 236 -17.69 0.15 22.79
CA ASP A 236 -17.35 -0.73 23.93
C ASP A 236 -16.72 -2.05 23.47
N GLU A 237 -16.80 -2.36 22.19
CA GLU A 237 -16.15 -3.54 21.61
C GLU A 237 -14.67 -3.29 21.29
N GLU A 238 -13.88 -4.35 21.44
CA GLU A 238 -12.44 -4.32 21.16
C GLU A 238 -12.17 -4.52 19.67
N ARG A 239 -11.38 -3.62 19.08
CA ARG A 239 -10.82 -3.77 17.73
C ARG A 239 -9.54 -4.59 17.80
N ILE A 240 -9.43 -5.66 17.00
CA ILE A 240 -8.22 -6.48 16.92
C ILE A 240 -7.70 -6.47 15.48
N SER A 241 -6.41 -6.20 15.35
CA SER A 241 -5.68 -6.29 14.09
C SER A 241 -4.33 -6.97 14.28
N LEU A 242 -3.89 -7.72 13.26
CA LEU A 242 -2.58 -8.33 13.17
C LEU A 242 -1.78 -7.57 12.12
N SER A 243 -0.75 -6.89 12.56
CA SER A 243 0.14 -6.08 11.71
C SER A 243 1.46 -6.80 11.47
N PHE A 244 2.10 -6.51 10.33
CA PHE A 244 3.42 -7.04 10.01
C PHE A 244 4.18 -6.13 9.08
N ASN A 245 5.51 -6.26 9.11
CA ASN A 245 6.47 -5.61 8.24
C ASN A 245 7.17 -6.62 7.35
N THR A 246 7.68 -6.15 6.20
CA THR A 246 8.38 -7.01 5.26
C THR A 246 9.64 -6.36 4.72
N TRP A 247 10.58 -7.22 4.26
CA TRP A 247 11.79 -6.79 3.57
C TRP A 247 12.12 -7.74 2.42
N PRO A 248 12.79 -7.29 1.36
CA PRO A 248 13.27 -8.17 0.30
C PRO A 248 14.29 -9.18 0.83
N LYS A 249 14.18 -10.43 0.38
CA LYS A 249 15.13 -11.48 0.74
C LYS A 249 16.36 -11.45 -0.17
N GLY A 250 17.55 -11.42 0.44
CA GLY A 250 18.81 -11.46 -0.31
C GLY A 250 19.27 -10.07 -0.77
N ASN A 251 20.16 -10.05 -1.76
CA ASN A 251 20.72 -8.83 -2.30
C ASN A 251 19.68 -8.05 -3.10
N MET A 252 19.79 -6.74 -3.11
CA MET A 252 18.83 -5.83 -3.76
C MET A 252 19.50 -5.00 -4.85
N GLY A 253 18.67 -4.49 -5.77
CA GLY A 253 19.11 -3.57 -6.81
C GLY A 253 19.91 -4.23 -7.93
N ASP A 254 20.59 -3.43 -8.74
CA ASP A 254 21.31 -3.83 -9.93
C ASP A 254 22.69 -3.15 -10.01
N GLU A 255 23.74 -3.92 -10.32
CA GLU A 255 25.12 -3.41 -10.39
C GLU A 255 25.32 -2.38 -11.52
N ARG A 256 24.64 -2.54 -12.65
CA ARG A 256 24.81 -1.65 -13.82
C ARG A 256 24.16 -0.29 -13.58
N SER A 257 23.04 -0.27 -12.85
CA SER A 257 22.37 0.97 -12.45
C SER A 257 22.95 1.59 -11.18
N LEU A 258 24.02 1.01 -10.62
CA LEU A 258 24.70 1.48 -9.39
C LEU A 258 23.78 1.53 -8.16
N THR A 259 22.78 0.65 -8.12
CA THR A 259 21.82 0.53 -7.02
C THR A 259 22.00 -0.77 -6.21
N TYR A 260 23.01 -1.59 -6.55
CA TYR A 260 23.23 -2.87 -5.91
C TYR A 260 23.58 -2.74 -4.44
N LEU A 261 22.83 -3.42 -3.59
CA LEU A 261 23.05 -3.52 -2.16
C LEU A 261 23.31 -4.99 -1.79
N PRO A 262 24.57 -5.38 -1.58
CA PRO A 262 24.96 -6.74 -1.22
C PRO A 262 24.72 -6.99 0.26
N LEU A 263 23.51 -7.35 0.65
CA LEU A 263 23.14 -7.57 2.05
C LEU A 263 23.91 -8.74 2.68
N ASP A 264 24.36 -9.70 1.88
CA ASP A 264 25.25 -10.79 2.30
C ASP A 264 26.65 -10.33 2.75
N ARG A 265 27.07 -9.12 2.35
CA ARG A 265 28.35 -8.51 2.79
C ARG A 265 28.20 -7.55 3.95
N CYS A 266 26.97 -7.26 4.35
CA CYS A 266 26.67 -6.31 5.44
C CYS A 266 26.52 -7.02 6.82
N VAL A 267 26.82 -8.33 6.88
CA VAL A 267 26.73 -9.17 8.08
C VAL A 267 28.12 -9.48 8.62
#